data_be9d8a0100e35cd56937490fd6c99ab0
#
_entry.id   be9d8a0100e35cd56937490fd6c99ab0
#
_cell.length_a   1.000
_cell.length_b   1.000
_cell.length_c   1.000
_cell.angle_alpha   90.00
_cell.angle_beta   90.00
_cell.angle_gamma   90.00
#
_symmetry.space_group_name_H-M   'P 1'
#
loop_
_entity.id
_entity.type
_entity.pdbx_description
1 polymer ?
#
loop_
_entity_poly.entity_id
_entity_poly.type
_entity_poly.pdbx_seq_one_letter_code
_entity_poly.pdbx_strand_id
1 'polypeptide(L)'
;MLEEKGVTAEDIENLIKEYIGEGMQTKLTPDDFTPRTKRVLDVAFQYARSMRRSFVDTEHLLMAVLQESDSYAVKFLNSFGIDERQLLEELVNESSRGNADDKYSGKKGKNGKSKTPTLDEFGRDLTALAKDGKIDPVIGREKEIERVIQILSRRTKNNPCLIGEPGVGKTAIAEGLALKIVKGEVPELLNGKKIVALDLTSMVAGTKYRGDFEERIKKAMDEVKNAKDIILFIDEVHTLMGAGA
;
A
#
# COMPACT_ATOMS: atom_id res chain seq x y z
N MET A 1 7.12 14.64 -10.00
CA MET A 1 8.54 14.55 -10.47
C MET A 1 8.66 14.60 -12.00
N LEU A 2 8.21 13.61 -12.83
CA LEU A 2 8.32 13.72 -14.30
C LEU A 2 7.49 14.88 -14.86
N GLU A 3 6.28 15.08 -14.38
CA GLU A 3 5.42 16.21 -14.76
C GLU A 3 6.05 17.57 -14.41
N GLU A 4 6.75 17.69 -13.30
CA GLU A 4 7.51 18.90 -12.93
C GLU A 4 8.67 19.19 -13.89
N LYS A 5 9.17 18.15 -14.56
CA LYS A 5 10.18 18.26 -15.63
C LYS A 5 9.56 18.44 -17.02
N GLY A 6 8.23 18.63 -17.10
CA GLY A 6 7.49 18.89 -18.33
C GLY A 6 7.20 17.65 -19.17
N VAL A 7 7.28 16.44 -18.59
CA VAL A 7 6.95 15.18 -19.28
C VAL A 7 5.65 14.62 -18.72
N THR A 8 4.62 14.59 -19.55
CA THR A 8 3.30 14.06 -19.19
C THR A 8 3.16 12.59 -19.57
N ALA A 9 2.17 11.90 -18.99
CA ALA A 9 1.84 10.53 -19.38
C ALA A 9 1.43 10.44 -20.87
N GLU A 10 0.74 11.46 -21.39
CA GLU A 10 0.31 11.54 -22.79
C GLU A 10 1.49 11.65 -23.75
N ASP A 11 2.54 12.41 -23.40
CA ASP A 11 3.77 12.51 -24.19
C ASP A 11 4.45 11.16 -24.33
N ILE A 12 4.57 10.42 -23.24
CA ILE A 12 5.16 9.06 -23.24
C ILE A 12 4.28 8.10 -24.04
N GLU A 13 2.97 8.15 -23.88
CA GLU A 13 2.03 7.29 -24.61
C GLU A 13 2.11 7.54 -26.14
N ASN A 14 2.21 8.79 -26.56
CA ASN A 14 2.36 9.15 -27.96
C ASN A 14 3.67 8.60 -28.54
N LEU A 15 4.78 8.71 -27.82
CA LEU A 15 6.05 8.13 -28.26
C LEU A 15 6.00 6.60 -28.33
N ILE A 16 5.33 5.93 -27.38
CA ILE A 16 5.14 4.48 -27.44
C ILE A 16 4.36 4.09 -28.69
N LYS A 17 3.26 4.80 -29.00
CA LYS A 17 2.46 4.55 -30.20
C LYS A 17 3.24 4.78 -31.49
N GLU A 18 4.05 5.83 -31.53
CA GLU A 18 4.85 6.20 -32.71
C GLU A 18 5.98 5.19 -32.96
N TYR A 19 6.73 4.79 -31.93
CA TYR A 19 7.95 3.98 -32.08
C TYR A 19 7.73 2.48 -31.99
N ILE A 20 6.72 2.05 -31.22
CA ILE A 20 6.45 0.62 -30.94
C ILE A 20 5.15 0.17 -31.61
N GLY A 21 4.20 1.09 -31.79
CA GLY A 21 2.87 0.82 -32.32
C GLY A 21 1.87 0.39 -31.25
N GLU A 22 0.62 0.23 -31.69
CA GLU A 22 -0.46 -0.27 -30.85
C GLU A 22 -0.55 -1.79 -30.99
N GLY A 23 -0.50 -2.51 -29.86
CA GLY A 23 -0.73 -3.95 -29.81
C GLY A 23 -2.22 -4.30 -29.80
N MET A 24 -2.53 -5.58 -30.07
CA MET A 24 -3.91 -6.06 -29.88
C MET A 24 -4.22 -6.15 -28.38
N GLN A 25 -5.49 -5.85 -28.03
CA GLN A 25 -5.97 -6.05 -26.66
C GLN A 25 -5.99 -7.55 -26.34
N THR A 26 -5.04 -7.99 -25.51
CA THR A 26 -4.96 -9.36 -25.00
C THR A 26 -4.89 -9.35 -23.47
N LYS A 27 -5.42 -10.39 -22.84
CA LYS A 27 -5.17 -10.59 -21.40
C LYS A 27 -3.73 -11.04 -21.25
N LEU A 28 -2.89 -10.17 -20.71
CA LEU A 28 -1.51 -10.51 -20.37
C LEU A 28 -1.47 -11.38 -19.12
N THR A 29 -0.63 -12.41 -19.17
CA THR A 29 -0.26 -13.25 -18.03
C THR A 29 1.20 -12.99 -17.66
N PRO A 30 1.68 -13.38 -16.48
CA PRO A 30 3.09 -13.24 -16.11
C PRO A 30 4.07 -13.94 -17.07
N ASP A 31 3.60 -14.96 -17.80
CA ASP A 31 4.42 -15.68 -18.79
C ASP A 31 4.65 -14.87 -20.06
N ASP A 32 3.78 -13.93 -20.36
CA ASP A 32 3.89 -13.03 -21.53
C ASP A 32 4.93 -11.92 -21.31
N PHE A 33 5.45 -11.77 -20.08
CA PHE A 33 6.47 -10.76 -19.80
C PHE A 33 7.80 -11.11 -20.45
N THR A 34 8.37 -10.12 -21.13
CA THR A 34 9.71 -10.26 -21.73
C THR A 34 10.76 -10.52 -20.62
N PRO A 35 11.90 -11.17 -20.96
CA PRO A 35 13.00 -11.36 -20.00
C PRO A 35 13.46 -10.01 -19.39
N ARG A 36 13.40 -8.93 -20.18
CA ARG A 36 13.74 -7.58 -19.70
C ARG A 36 12.74 -7.10 -18.66
N THR A 37 11.44 -7.25 -18.91
CA THR A 37 10.39 -6.88 -17.94
C THR A 37 10.56 -7.64 -16.62
N LYS A 38 10.85 -8.95 -16.69
CA LYS A 38 11.11 -9.76 -15.49
C LYS A 38 12.31 -9.23 -14.71
N ARG A 39 13.41 -8.88 -15.39
CA ARG A 39 14.58 -8.27 -14.73
C ARG A 39 14.26 -6.92 -14.09
N VAL A 40 13.50 -6.05 -14.77
CA VAL A 40 13.08 -4.76 -14.20
C VAL A 40 12.31 -4.98 -12.89
N LEU A 41 11.39 -5.93 -12.87
CA LEU A 41 10.65 -6.25 -11.63
C LEU A 41 11.58 -6.75 -10.53
N ASP A 42 12.51 -7.67 -10.83
CA ASP A 42 13.49 -8.17 -9.86
C ASP A 42 14.38 -7.05 -9.30
N VAL A 43 14.84 -6.14 -10.16
CA VAL A 43 15.65 -4.98 -9.75
C VAL A 43 14.81 -4.02 -8.90
N ALA A 44 13.54 -3.79 -9.23
CA ALA A 44 12.65 -2.97 -8.42
C ALA A 44 12.48 -3.55 -7.00
N PHE A 45 12.35 -4.87 -6.87
CA PHE A 45 12.36 -5.54 -5.56
C PHE A 45 13.68 -5.34 -4.81
N GLN A 46 14.83 -5.38 -5.51
CA GLN A 46 16.13 -5.14 -4.89
C GLN A 46 16.24 -3.69 -4.37
N TYR A 47 15.77 -2.70 -5.14
CA TYR A 47 15.73 -1.31 -4.69
C TYR A 47 14.84 -1.15 -3.46
N ALA A 48 13.62 -1.66 -3.47
CA ALA A 48 12.73 -1.60 -2.32
C ALA A 48 13.40 -2.21 -1.07
N ARG A 49 14.03 -3.38 -1.20
CA ARG A 49 14.78 -4.02 -0.12
C ARG A 49 15.95 -3.20 0.39
N SER A 50 16.75 -2.62 -0.52
CA SER A 50 17.91 -1.80 -0.15
C SER A 50 17.48 -0.53 0.60
N MET A 51 16.32 0.00 0.26
CA MET A 51 15.69 1.16 0.91
C MET A 51 14.87 0.79 2.14
N ARG A 52 14.89 -0.50 2.56
CA ARG A 52 14.12 -1.04 3.69
C ARG A 52 12.61 -0.83 3.57
N ARG A 53 12.10 -0.85 2.34
CA ARG A 53 10.66 -0.80 2.05
C ARG A 53 10.09 -2.21 2.04
N SER A 54 8.87 -2.34 2.53
CA SER A 54 8.14 -3.63 2.58
C SER A 54 7.46 -3.98 1.25
N PHE A 55 7.29 -3.00 0.36
CA PHE A 55 6.64 -3.16 -0.94
C PHE A 55 7.37 -2.37 -2.02
N VAL A 56 7.14 -2.75 -3.27
CA VAL A 56 7.64 -2.03 -4.45
C VAL A 56 6.65 -0.92 -4.78
N ASP A 57 7.13 0.31 -4.82
CA ASP A 57 6.38 1.48 -5.23
C ASP A 57 6.81 1.93 -6.64
N THR A 58 6.10 2.88 -7.22
CA THR A 58 6.38 3.45 -8.56
C THR A 58 7.78 4.00 -8.68
N GLU A 59 8.34 4.60 -7.62
CA GLU A 59 9.73 5.08 -7.58
C GLU A 59 10.75 3.94 -7.78
N HIS A 60 10.53 2.78 -7.17
CA HIS A 60 11.41 1.63 -7.32
C HIS A 60 11.34 1.03 -8.73
N LEU A 61 10.14 1.04 -9.34
CA LEU A 61 9.93 0.63 -10.72
C LEU A 61 10.65 1.59 -11.68
N LEU A 62 10.53 2.90 -11.46
CA LEU A 62 11.20 3.90 -12.28
C LEU A 62 12.72 3.77 -12.18
N MET A 63 13.29 3.59 -10.98
CA MET A 63 14.70 3.34 -10.78
C MET A 63 15.18 2.09 -11.55
N ALA A 64 14.38 1.02 -11.49
CA ALA A 64 14.72 -0.21 -12.20
C ALA A 64 14.67 -0.06 -13.72
N VAL A 65 13.70 0.72 -14.24
CA VAL A 65 13.59 1.05 -15.67
C VAL A 65 14.78 1.89 -16.12
N LEU A 66 15.24 2.86 -15.32
CA LEU A 66 16.39 3.71 -15.62
C LEU A 66 17.72 2.93 -15.69
N GLN A 67 17.83 1.79 -15.01
CA GLN A 67 19.01 0.92 -15.12
C GLN A 67 19.12 0.18 -16.45
N GLU A 68 18.03 0.03 -17.18
CA GLU A 68 18.01 -0.59 -18.51
C GLU A 68 18.33 0.48 -19.58
N SER A 69 19.60 0.92 -19.67
CA SER A 69 20.05 2.03 -20.54
C SER A 69 19.67 1.90 -22.01
N ASP A 70 19.53 0.67 -22.52
CA ASP A 70 19.11 0.39 -23.89
C ASP A 70 17.59 0.34 -24.08
N SER A 71 16.81 0.63 -23.04
CA SER A 71 15.35 0.60 -23.12
C SER A 71 14.79 1.80 -23.90
N TYR A 72 13.62 1.59 -24.53
CA TYR A 72 12.88 2.70 -25.15
C TYR A 72 12.49 3.76 -24.10
N ALA A 73 12.21 3.36 -22.87
CA ALA A 73 11.87 4.29 -21.80
C ALA A 73 13.00 5.30 -21.56
N VAL A 74 14.25 4.84 -21.46
CA VAL A 74 15.43 5.71 -21.30
C VAL A 74 15.63 6.59 -22.54
N LYS A 75 15.46 6.05 -23.75
CA LYS A 75 15.56 6.83 -24.98
C LYS A 75 14.52 7.94 -25.05
N PHE A 76 13.28 7.66 -24.61
CA PHE A 76 12.22 8.67 -24.58
C PHE A 76 12.52 9.75 -23.55
N LEU A 77 12.97 9.40 -22.34
CA LEU A 77 13.36 10.39 -21.34
C LEU A 77 14.50 11.29 -21.84
N ASN A 78 15.50 10.70 -22.51
CA ASN A 78 16.60 11.44 -23.11
C ASN A 78 16.12 12.39 -24.22
N SER A 79 15.10 12.02 -24.99
CA SER A 79 14.51 12.92 -26.02
C SER A 79 13.82 14.15 -25.42
N PHE A 80 13.36 14.06 -24.18
CA PHE A 80 12.84 15.20 -23.39
C PHE A 80 13.95 15.96 -22.65
N GLY A 81 15.23 15.62 -22.87
CA GLY A 81 16.37 16.26 -22.20
C GLY A 81 16.56 15.83 -20.75
N ILE A 82 15.97 14.72 -20.35
CA ILE A 82 16.12 14.16 -19.00
C ILE A 82 17.26 13.14 -19.02
N ASP A 83 18.34 13.43 -18.31
CA ASP A 83 19.47 12.51 -18.12
C ASP A 83 19.10 11.41 -17.11
N GLU A 84 19.28 10.15 -17.50
CA GLU A 84 18.91 8.99 -16.71
C GLU A 84 19.65 8.91 -15.36
N ARG A 85 20.94 9.33 -15.35
CA ARG A 85 21.78 9.28 -14.13
C ARG A 85 21.38 10.35 -13.15
N GLN A 86 21.11 11.56 -13.65
CA GLN A 86 20.64 12.67 -12.85
C GLN A 86 19.28 12.34 -12.20
N LEU A 87 18.36 11.78 -13.00
CA LEU A 87 17.06 11.38 -12.50
C LEU A 87 17.17 10.25 -11.47
N LEU A 88 18.05 9.28 -11.68
CA LEU A 88 18.30 8.21 -10.72
C LEU A 88 18.86 8.74 -9.40
N GLU A 89 19.84 9.67 -9.45
CA GLU A 89 20.39 10.31 -8.26
C GLU A 89 19.33 11.13 -7.50
N GLU A 90 18.47 11.85 -8.21
CA GLU A 90 17.36 12.59 -7.62
C GLU A 90 16.40 11.63 -6.90
N LEU A 91 15.99 10.54 -7.55
CA LEU A 91 15.13 9.51 -6.97
C LEU A 91 15.74 8.88 -5.72
N VAL A 92 17.01 8.50 -5.76
CA VAL A 92 17.72 7.94 -4.60
C VAL A 92 17.80 8.96 -3.47
N ASN A 93 18.07 10.23 -3.79
CA ASN A 93 18.13 11.30 -2.79
C ASN A 93 16.76 11.63 -2.20
N GLU A 94 15.69 11.65 -3.01
CA GLU A 94 14.34 11.85 -2.52
C GLU A 94 13.88 10.68 -1.66
N SER A 95 14.10 9.45 -2.12
CA SER A 95 13.80 8.26 -1.33
C SER A 95 14.64 8.17 -0.05
N SER A 96 15.86 8.74 -0.05
CA SER A 96 16.69 8.86 1.14
C SER A 96 16.23 10.01 2.05
N ARG A 97 15.70 11.09 1.48
CA ARG A 97 15.09 12.21 2.22
C ARG A 97 13.68 11.87 2.68
N GLY A 98 12.94 11.09 1.91
CA GLY A 98 11.64 10.51 2.28
C GLY A 98 11.74 9.55 3.48
N ASN A 99 12.93 9.09 3.87
CA ASN A 99 13.16 8.49 5.17
C ASN A 99 12.88 9.45 6.36
N ALA A 100 12.66 10.74 6.10
CA ALA A 100 12.14 11.67 7.10
C ALA A 100 10.60 11.77 7.07
N ASP A 101 9.94 11.40 5.96
CA ASP A 101 8.47 11.43 5.81
C ASP A 101 7.82 10.05 5.83
N ASP A 102 8.58 8.95 5.72
CA ASP A 102 8.15 7.62 6.10
C ASP A 102 8.09 7.46 7.64
N LYS A 103 7.49 8.41 8.29
CA LYS A 103 6.89 8.25 9.61
C LYS A 103 5.62 7.41 9.56
N TYR A 104 5.52 6.49 8.60
CA TYR A 104 4.61 5.35 8.66
C TYR A 104 5.16 4.18 9.49
N SER A 105 6.40 4.20 9.85
CA SER A 105 6.86 3.56 11.08
C SER A 105 6.44 4.49 12.20
N GLY A 106 5.40 4.13 12.95
CA GLY A 106 4.94 4.90 14.09
C GLY A 106 6.14 5.45 14.85
N LYS A 107 6.10 6.76 15.16
CA LYS A 107 7.09 7.42 15.99
C LYS A 107 7.71 6.42 16.96
N LYS A 108 8.92 5.97 16.70
CA LYS A 108 9.79 5.52 17.77
C LYS A 108 9.99 6.73 18.67
N GLY A 109 9.02 6.95 19.55
CA GLY A 109 9.22 7.73 20.73
C GLY A 109 10.44 7.12 21.39
N LYS A 110 11.47 7.90 21.59
CA LYS A 110 12.59 7.53 22.44
C LYS A 110 12.01 6.97 23.73
N ASN A 111 12.40 5.70 24.05
CA ASN A 111 12.11 5.01 25.30
C ASN A 111 10.63 4.63 25.58
N GLY A 112 10.15 3.62 24.84
CA GLY A 112 9.00 2.83 25.23
C GLY A 112 8.88 1.65 24.28
N LYS A 113 8.91 0.41 24.76
CA LYS A 113 8.55 -0.77 23.96
C LYS A 113 7.14 -0.53 23.43
N SER A 114 6.97 -0.52 22.12
CA SER A 114 5.62 -0.46 21.50
C SER A 114 4.76 -1.59 22.07
N LYS A 115 3.50 -1.28 22.40
CA LYS A 115 2.54 -2.30 22.89
C LYS A 115 2.02 -3.18 21.74
N THR A 116 2.25 -2.78 20.50
CA THR A 116 1.73 -3.40 19.27
C THR A 116 2.80 -3.51 18.18
N PRO A 117 3.94 -4.18 18.46
CA PRO A 117 5.06 -4.21 17.51
C PRO A 117 4.72 -4.92 16.19
N THR A 118 3.89 -5.97 16.21
CA THR A 118 3.48 -6.68 15.01
C THR A 118 2.52 -5.86 14.16
N LEU A 119 1.60 -5.12 14.79
CA LEU A 119 0.71 -4.21 14.07
C LEU A 119 1.46 -3.00 13.52
N ASP A 120 2.52 -2.54 14.19
CA ASP A 120 3.36 -1.44 13.70
C ASP A 120 4.23 -1.88 12.49
N GLU A 121 4.53 -3.18 12.39
CA GLU A 121 5.33 -3.75 11.30
C GLU A 121 4.49 -4.08 10.06
N PHE A 122 3.29 -4.66 10.25
CA PHE A 122 2.45 -5.21 9.18
C PHE A 122 1.11 -4.49 9.03
N GLY A 123 0.84 -3.46 9.84
CA GLY A 123 -0.41 -2.73 9.85
C GLY A 123 -0.26 -1.29 9.37
N ARG A 124 -1.31 -0.77 8.74
CA ARG A 124 -1.44 0.62 8.33
C ARG A 124 -2.51 1.31 9.16
N ASP A 125 -2.16 2.29 9.98
CA ASP A 125 -3.11 3.05 10.80
C ASP A 125 -3.89 4.05 9.94
N LEU A 126 -5.12 3.67 9.52
CA LEU A 126 -6.01 4.51 8.72
C LEU A 126 -6.46 5.76 9.49
N THR A 127 -6.58 5.66 10.81
CA THR A 127 -6.99 6.80 11.64
C THR A 127 -5.90 7.87 11.71
N ALA A 128 -4.63 7.46 11.76
CA ALA A 128 -3.50 8.38 11.69
C ALA A 128 -3.45 9.06 10.31
N LEU A 129 -3.67 8.31 9.23
CA LEU A 129 -3.76 8.83 7.87
C LEU A 129 -4.87 9.85 7.70
N ALA A 130 -6.05 9.56 8.26
CA ALA A 130 -7.18 10.47 8.25
C ALA A 130 -6.86 11.79 8.98
N LYS A 131 -6.16 11.72 10.12
CA LYS A 131 -5.71 12.91 10.86
C LYS A 131 -4.72 13.75 10.08
N ASP A 132 -3.83 13.10 9.33
CA ASP A 132 -2.81 13.75 8.51
C ASP A 132 -3.38 14.29 7.18
N GLY A 133 -4.69 14.09 6.90
CA GLY A 133 -5.33 14.54 5.67
C GLY A 133 -4.89 13.74 4.43
N LYS A 134 -4.39 12.52 4.62
CA LYS A 134 -3.86 11.65 3.56
C LYS A 134 -4.88 10.62 3.05
N ILE A 135 -6.12 10.72 3.49
CA ILE A 135 -7.23 9.90 2.99
C ILE A 135 -8.18 10.79 2.20
N ASP A 136 -8.47 10.37 0.98
CA ASP A 136 -9.41 11.06 0.12
C ASP A 136 -10.85 11.00 0.68
N PRO A 137 -11.69 12.00 0.41
CA PRO A 137 -13.10 11.97 0.79
C PRO A 137 -13.82 10.78 0.15
N VAL A 138 -14.47 9.98 0.96
CA VAL A 138 -15.27 8.83 0.48
C VAL A 138 -16.66 9.31 0.13
N ILE A 139 -17.04 9.18 -1.14
CA ILE A 139 -18.32 9.65 -1.69
C ILE A 139 -19.21 8.44 -2.02
N GLY A 140 -20.52 8.55 -1.69
CA GLY A 140 -21.54 7.57 -2.08
C GLY A 140 -21.50 6.26 -1.29
N ARG A 141 -20.85 6.23 -0.12
CA ARG A 141 -20.76 5.06 0.77
C ARG A 141 -21.28 5.31 2.19
N GLU A 142 -22.05 6.38 2.36
CA GLU A 142 -22.53 6.82 3.68
C GLU A 142 -23.38 5.74 4.35
N LYS A 143 -24.25 5.05 3.60
CA LYS A 143 -25.15 4.00 4.11
C LYS A 143 -24.37 2.77 4.60
N GLU A 144 -23.36 2.35 3.83
CA GLU A 144 -22.52 1.21 4.17
C GLU A 144 -21.67 1.53 5.41
N ILE A 145 -21.06 2.72 5.48
CA ILE A 145 -20.29 3.17 6.63
C ILE A 145 -21.18 3.24 7.87
N GLU A 146 -22.37 3.79 7.76
CA GLU A 146 -23.34 3.86 8.85
C GLU A 146 -23.74 2.46 9.33
N ARG A 147 -23.95 1.52 8.41
CA ARG A 147 -24.23 0.13 8.72
C ARG A 147 -23.08 -0.55 9.47
N VAL A 148 -21.82 -0.30 9.07
CA VAL A 148 -20.64 -0.79 9.76
C VAL A 148 -20.57 -0.22 11.18
N ILE A 149 -20.80 1.08 11.36
CA ILE A 149 -20.84 1.74 12.68
C ILE A 149 -21.90 1.08 13.58
N GLN A 150 -23.11 0.84 13.05
CA GLN A 150 -24.19 0.17 13.80
C GLN A 150 -23.79 -1.25 14.25
N ILE A 151 -23.11 -2.01 13.39
CA ILE A 151 -22.68 -3.37 13.71
C ILE A 151 -21.57 -3.34 14.76
N LEU A 152 -20.55 -2.49 14.59
CA LEU A 152 -19.44 -2.33 15.53
C LEU A 152 -19.92 -1.87 16.93
N SER A 153 -21.03 -1.15 16.97
CA SER A 153 -21.62 -0.65 18.24
C SER A 153 -22.45 -1.70 19.00
N ARG A 154 -22.63 -2.90 18.46
CA ARG A 154 -23.36 -3.98 19.13
C ARG A 154 -22.54 -4.56 20.28
N ARG A 155 -23.25 -5.12 21.29
CA ARG A 155 -22.61 -5.84 22.40
C ARG A 155 -22.05 -7.20 21.99
N THR A 156 -22.69 -7.84 21.03
CA THR A 156 -22.34 -9.16 20.48
C THR A 156 -22.49 -9.13 18.97
N LYS A 157 -21.80 -10.03 18.25
CA LYS A 157 -21.83 -10.10 16.78
C LYS A 157 -21.50 -8.76 16.13
N ASN A 158 -20.45 -8.11 16.66
CA ASN A 158 -20.01 -6.78 16.28
C ASN A 158 -18.87 -6.77 15.24
N ASN A 159 -18.65 -7.88 14.56
CA ASN A 159 -17.64 -7.99 13.50
C ASN A 159 -18.34 -7.93 12.12
N PRO A 160 -18.36 -6.77 11.44
CA PRO A 160 -18.93 -6.66 10.11
C PRO A 160 -18.07 -7.36 9.07
N CYS A 161 -18.69 -7.97 8.08
CA CYS A 161 -18.03 -8.50 6.90
C CYS A 161 -18.53 -7.74 5.67
N LEU A 162 -17.60 -7.16 4.89
CA LEU A 162 -17.87 -6.47 3.65
C LEU A 162 -17.78 -7.48 2.49
N ILE A 163 -18.89 -7.69 1.79
CA ILE A 163 -18.98 -8.63 0.67
C ILE A 163 -19.18 -7.81 -0.62
N GLY A 164 -18.45 -8.16 -1.65
CA GLY A 164 -18.57 -7.52 -2.97
C GLY A 164 -17.44 -7.93 -3.89
N GLU A 165 -17.60 -7.63 -5.17
CA GLU A 165 -16.57 -7.88 -6.19
C GLU A 165 -15.29 -7.09 -5.94
N PRO A 166 -14.13 -7.50 -6.49
CA PRO A 166 -12.91 -6.70 -6.46
C PRO A 166 -13.16 -5.30 -7.07
N GLY A 167 -12.54 -4.26 -6.48
CA GLY A 167 -12.62 -2.90 -7.00
C GLY A 167 -13.89 -2.11 -6.64
N VAL A 168 -14.90 -2.71 -5.97
CA VAL A 168 -16.14 -1.99 -5.59
C VAL A 168 -15.96 -1.00 -4.43
N GLY A 169 -14.77 -0.86 -3.88
CA GLY A 169 -14.47 0.11 -2.81
C GLY A 169 -14.70 -0.40 -1.39
N LYS A 170 -14.47 -1.69 -1.12
CA LYS A 170 -14.54 -2.23 0.25
C LYS A 170 -13.57 -1.53 1.21
N THR A 171 -12.35 -1.29 0.77
CA THR A 171 -11.32 -0.57 1.55
C THR A 171 -11.71 0.88 1.81
N ALA A 172 -12.36 1.55 0.85
CA ALA A 172 -12.87 2.91 1.02
C ALA A 172 -13.89 3.03 2.17
N ILE A 173 -14.64 1.96 2.48
CA ILE A 173 -15.56 1.95 3.63
C ILE A 173 -14.78 2.03 4.95
N ALA A 174 -13.65 1.33 5.08
CA ALA A 174 -12.80 1.39 6.26
C ALA A 174 -12.13 2.77 6.39
N GLU A 175 -11.70 3.36 5.27
CA GLU A 175 -11.15 4.72 5.20
C GLU A 175 -12.20 5.77 5.58
N GLY A 176 -13.42 5.65 5.07
CA GLY A 176 -14.54 6.53 5.44
C GLY A 176 -14.93 6.43 6.91
N LEU A 177 -14.85 5.23 7.50
CA LEU A 177 -15.05 5.04 8.94
C LEU A 177 -13.92 5.72 9.74
N ALA A 178 -12.66 5.63 9.30
CA ALA A 178 -11.54 6.32 9.92
C ALA A 178 -11.72 7.84 9.91
N LEU A 179 -12.17 8.40 8.77
CA LEU A 179 -12.50 9.83 8.67
C LEU A 179 -13.60 10.23 9.65
N LYS A 180 -14.67 9.43 9.79
CA LYS A 180 -15.76 9.71 10.75
C LYS A 180 -15.29 9.63 12.20
N ILE A 181 -14.41 8.68 12.56
CA ILE A 181 -13.83 8.60 13.91
C ILE A 181 -13.01 9.85 14.21
N VAL A 182 -12.18 10.30 13.27
CA VAL A 182 -11.35 11.51 13.44
C VAL A 182 -12.18 12.77 13.60
N LYS A 183 -13.30 12.87 12.87
CA LYS A 183 -14.25 13.99 12.97
C LYS A 183 -15.15 13.92 14.21
N GLY A 184 -15.14 12.81 14.96
CA GLY A 184 -16.04 12.60 16.08
C GLY A 184 -17.49 12.32 15.66
N GLU A 185 -17.74 11.95 14.40
CA GLU A 185 -19.06 11.65 13.83
C GLU A 185 -19.46 10.18 14.05
N VAL A 186 -19.12 9.62 15.19
CA VAL A 186 -19.38 8.24 15.59
C VAL A 186 -19.91 8.17 17.01
N PRO A 187 -20.64 7.10 17.40
CA PRO A 187 -21.05 6.87 18.78
C PRO A 187 -19.85 6.84 19.74
N GLU A 188 -20.08 7.22 21.00
CA GLU A 188 -19.07 7.31 22.05
C GLU A 188 -18.20 6.03 22.17
N LEU A 189 -18.80 4.86 21.99
CA LEU A 189 -18.12 3.56 22.00
C LEU A 189 -16.98 3.45 20.97
N LEU A 190 -17.10 4.14 19.84
CA LEU A 190 -16.13 4.12 18.74
C LEU A 190 -15.23 5.37 18.77
N ASN A 191 -15.55 6.35 19.57
CA ASN A 191 -14.76 7.56 19.65
C ASN A 191 -13.36 7.27 20.22
N GLY A 192 -12.34 7.82 19.58
CA GLY A 192 -10.93 7.60 19.97
C GLY A 192 -10.37 6.22 19.61
N LYS A 193 -11.16 5.33 18.97
CA LYS A 193 -10.64 4.08 18.43
C LYS A 193 -9.72 4.34 17.24
N LYS A 194 -8.79 3.41 17.03
CA LYS A 194 -7.90 3.38 15.87
C LYS A 194 -8.33 2.28 14.91
N ILE A 195 -8.28 2.55 13.62
CA ILE A 195 -8.47 1.51 12.60
C ILE A 195 -7.12 1.18 12.02
N VAL A 196 -6.71 -0.07 12.16
CA VAL A 196 -5.46 -0.59 11.60
C VAL A 196 -5.81 -1.60 10.51
N ALA A 197 -5.41 -1.29 9.28
CA ALA A 197 -5.54 -2.22 8.15
C ALA A 197 -4.33 -3.16 8.15
N LEU A 198 -4.59 -4.47 8.24
CA LEU A 198 -3.55 -5.50 8.26
C LEU A 198 -3.22 -5.95 6.83
N ASP A 199 -1.95 -5.88 6.45
CA ASP A 199 -1.45 -6.40 5.19
C ASP A 199 -1.07 -7.88 5.33
N LEU A 200 -1.98 -8.75 4.93
CA LEU A 200 -1.76 -10.20 4.97
C LEU A 200 -0.66 -10.64 3.99
N THR A 201 -0.51 -9.96 2.86
CA THR A 201 0.50 -10.30 1.85
C THR A 201 1.89 -10.07 2.41
N SER A 202 2.12 -8.95 3.07
CA SER A 202 3.38 -8.66 3.75
C SER A 202 3.65 -9.62 4.91
N MET A 203 2.62 -10.10 5.60
CA MET A 203 2.77 -11.08 6.68
C MET A 203 3.20 -12.46 6.19
N VAL A 204 2.79 -12.86 4.98
CA VAL A 204 3.22 -14.11 4.33
C VAL A 204 4.61 -13.95 3.72
N ALA A 205 4.94 -12.77 3.22
CA ALA A 205 6.22 -12.50 2.59
C ALA A 205 7.39 -12.77 3.57
N GLY A 206 8.37 -13.54 3.11
CA GLY A 206 9.56 -13.88 3.90
C GLY A 206 9.38 -14.97 4.97
N THR A 207 8.21 -15.60 5.06
CA THR A 207 8.04 -16.81 5.86
C THR A 207 8.55 -18.01 5.07
N LYS A 208 9.37 -18.86 5.71
CA LYS A 208 9.84 -20.12 5.11
C LYS A 208 8.89 -21.27 5.40
N TYR A 209 8.15 -21.16 6.47
CA TYR A 209 7.24 -22.20 6.95
C TYR A 209 5.87 -21.61 7.27
N ARG A 210 4.84 -22.40 7.04
CA ARG A 210 3.44 -22.04 7.37
C ARG A 210 3.26 -21.60 8.83
N GLY A 211 3.97 -22.24 9.76
CA GLY A 211 3.92 -21.90 11.18
C GLY A 211 4.35 -20.46 11.51
N ASP A 212 5.28 -19.91 10.73
CA ASP A 212 5.75 -18.53 10.95
C ASP A 212 4.64 -17.51 10.69
N PHE A 213 3.84 -17.74 9.65
CA PHE A 213 2.68 -16.91 9.32
C PHE A 213 1.58 -16.99 10.38
N GLU A 214 1.24 -18.23 10.80
CA GLU A 214 0.25 -18.46 11.85
C GLU A 214 0.67 -17.80 13.17
N GLU A 215 1.96 -17.81 13.53
CA GLU A 215 2.50 -17.16 14.70
C GLU A 215 2.41 -15.63 14.59
N ARG A 216 2.71 -15.04 13.43
CA ARG A 216 2.57 -13.59 13.18
C ARG A 216 1.13 -13.12 13.35
N ILE A 217 0.16 -13.82 12.74
CA ILE A 217 -1.26 -13.51 12.90
C ILE A 217 -1.69 -13.61 14.36
N LYS A 218 -1.29 -14.67 15.06
CA LYS A 218 -1.62 -14.84 16.47
C LYS A 218 -1.08 -13.69 17.31
N LYS A 219 0.15 -13.27 17.09
CA LYS A 219 0.74 -12.10 17.77
C LYS A 219 -0.05 -10.82 17.50
N ALA A 220 -0.40 -10.54 16.23
CA ALA A 220 -1.20 -9.38 15.85
C ALA A 220 -2.58 -9.39 16.56
N MET A 221 -3.25 -10.56 16.60
CA MET A 221 -4.53 -10.70 17.27
C MET A 221 -4.43 -10.51 18.80
N ASP A 222 -3.35 -10.98 19.42
CA ASP A 222 -3.12 -10.80 20.85
C ASP A 222 -2.80 -9.32 21.16
N GLU A 223 -2.08 -8.62 20.29
CA GLU A 223 -1.84 -7.18 20.41
C GLU A 223 -3.15 -6.38 20.33
N VAL A 224 -4.05 -6.70 19.38
CA VAL A 224 -5.38 -6.06 19.29
C VAL A 224 -6.20 -6.28 20.53
N LYS A 225 -6.24 -7.52 21.06
CA LYS A 225 -6.96 -7.84 22.30
C LYS A 225 -6.45 -7.05 23.51
N ASN A 226 -5.14 -6.86 23.60
CA ASN A 226 -4.50 -6.16 24.70
C ASN A 226 -4.64 -4.63 24.58
N ALA A 227 -4.66 -4.10 23.37
CA ALA A 227 -4.73 -2.66 23.11
C ALA A 227 -6.13 -2.07 23.41
N LYS A 228 -7.21 -2.84 23.25
CA LYS A 228 -8.62 -2.48 23.52
C LYS A 228 -9.19 -1.28 22.74
N ASP A 229 -8.34 -0.48 22.13
CA ASP A 229 -8.68 0.74 21.36
C ASP A 229 -8.50 0.56 19.85
N ILE A 230 -8.15 -0.65 19.40
CA ILE A 230 -7.90 -0.96 17.99
C ILE A 230 -9.08 -1.70 17.37
N ILE A 231 -9.51 -1.25 16.20
CA ILE A 231 -10.38 -1.96 15.27
C ILE A 231 -9.48 -2.47 14.14
N LEU A 232 -9.38 -3.78 13.99
CA LEU A 232 -8.58 -4.40 12.95
C LEU A 232 -9.42 -4.50 11.67
N PHE A 233 -8.92 -3.98 10.57
CA PHE A 233 -9.46 -4.19 9.24
C PHE A 233 -8.58 -5.20 8.50
N ILE A 234 -9.18 -6.28 8.03
CA ILE A 234 -8.48 -7.31 7.25
C ILE A 234 -9.07 -7.29 5.86
N ASP A 235 -8.26 -6.85 4.88
CA ASP A 235 -8.65 -6.95 3.48
C ASP A 235 -8.35 -8.33 2.94
N GLU A 236 -9.12 -8.75 1.93
CA GLU A 236 -8.95 -10.04 1.25
C GLU A 236 -8.82 -11.25 2.19
N VAL A 237 -9.68 -11.32 3.22
CA VAL A 237 -9.64 -12.39 4.24
C VAL A 237 -9.63 -13.82 3.66
N HIS A 238 -10.05 -13.99 2.41
CA HIS A 238 -10.01 -15.27 1.69
C HIS A 238 -8.58 -15.76 1.44
N THR A 239 -7.58 -14.88 1.43
CA THR A 239 -6.17 -15.26 1.29
C THR A 239 -5.67 -16.09 2.48
N LEU A 240 -6.28 -15.92 3.66
CA LEU A 240 -6.01 -16.75 4.83
C LEU A 240 -6.37 -18.21 4.61
N MET A 241 -7.40 -18.50 3.79
CA MET A 241 -7.85 -19.84 3.50
C MET A 241 -6.94 -20.54 2.49
N GLY A 242 -6.28 -19.80 1.59
CA GLY A 242 -5.36 -20.32 0.57
C GLY A 242 -3.93 -20.53 1.07
N ALA A 243 -3.50 -19.82 2.09
CA ALA A 243 -2.17 -19.98 2.72
C ALA A 243 -2.04 -21.31 3.49
N GLY A 244 -3.07 -22.15 3.43
CA GLY A 244 -3.25 -23.40 4.17
C GLY A 244 -3.36 -24.68 3.35
N ALA A 245 -3.29 -24.62 2.03
CA ALA A 245 -3.36 -25.80 1.16
C ALA A 245 -1.99 -26.15 0.57
#